data_64e23ce5a3f4bb58e423ac4797af0849
#
_entry.id   64e23ce5a3f4bb58e423ac4797af0849
#
_cell.length_a   1.000
_cell.length_b   1.000
_cell.length_c   1.000
_cell.angle_alpha   90.00
_cell.angle_beta   90.00
_cell.angle_gamma   90.00
#
_symmetry.space_group_name_H-M   'P 1'
#
loop_
_entity.id
_entity.type
_entity.pdbx_description
1 polymer ?
#
loop_
_entity_poly.entity_id
_entity_poly.type
_entity_poly.pdbx_seq_one_letter_code
_entity_poly.pdbx_strand_id
1 'polypeptide(L)'
;MSLFMVVHTLKIDSDQFSEVMESDDMGEFAKAMAEGQTPAKCLKSWNPIPYGNTDTFICLWEADNPDDISVTLGEEMLTMLTCDPMEVDEIDWAEVAAG
;
A
#
# COMPACT_ATOMS: atom_id res chain seq x y z
N MET A 1 -2.84 5.01 -16.31
CA MET A 1 -2.33 4.24 -15.17
C MET A 1 -3.38 3.31 -14.64
N SER A 2 -2.98 2.15 -14.18
CA SER A 2 -3.90 1.14 -13.65
C SER A 2 -3.93 1.20 -12.12
N LEU A 3 -5.03 0.70 -11.55
CA LEU A 3 -5.18 0.55 -10.11
C LEU A 3 -4.86 -0.88 -9.71
N PHE A 4 -4.17 -1.03 -8.59
CA PHE A 4 -3.81 -2.32 -8.01
C PHE A 4 -4.16 -2.36 -6.53
N MET A 5 -4.84 -3.42 -6.13
CA MET A 5 -5.06 -3.71 -4.72
C MET A 5 -3.98 -4.68 -4.26
N VAL A 6 -3.35 -4.36 -3.14
CA VAL A 6 -2.33 -5.22 -2.55
C VAL A 6 -2.75 -5.56 -1.13
N VAL A 7 -2.96 -6.84 -0.87
CA VAL A 7 -3.20 -7.33 0.48
C VAL A 7 -1.87 -7.89 0.97
N HIS A 8 -1.18 -7.09 1.77
CA HIS A 8 0.12 -7.47 2.32
C HIS A 8 -0.07 -8.39 3.52
N THR A 9 0.73 -9.45 3.59
CA THR A 9 0.86 -10.25 4.79
C THR A 9 2.16 -9.87 5.48
N LEU A 10 2.10 -9.55 6.78
CA LEU A 10 3.28 -9.14 7.53
C LEU A 10 4.21 -10.33 7.76
N LYS A 11 5.51 -10.10 7.61
CA LYS A 11 6.58 -11.06 7.90
C LYS A 11 7.26 -10.76 9.23
N ILE A 12 6.90 -9.66 9.86
CA ILE A 12 7.43 -9.19 11.15
C ILE A 12 6.28 -9.02 12.13
N ASP A 13 6.63 -8.78 13.39
CA ASP A 13 5.68 -8.49 14.45
C ASP A 13 4.89 -7.22 14.14
N SER A 14 3.59 -7.20 14.45
CA SER A 14 2.73 -6.05 14.20
C SER A 14 3.18 -4.80 14.95
N ASP A 15 3.76 -4.95 16.14
CA ASP A 15 4.28 -3.81 16.91
C ASP A 15 5.48 -3.19 16.19
N GLN A 16 6.38 -4.01 15.64
CA GLN A 16 7.50 -3.54 14.85
C GLN A 16 7.03 -2.83 13.59
N PHE A 17 6.02 -3.38 12.92
CA PHE A 17 5.45 -2.78 11.73
C PHE A 17 4.83 -1.42 12.04
N SER A 18 4.11 -1.31 13.17
CA SER A 18 3.50 -0.05 13.60
C SER A 18 4.57 1.03 13.85
N GLU A 19 5.70 0.65 14.44
CA GLU A 19 6.83 1.57 14.64
C GLU A 19 7.39 2.09 13.32
N VAL A 20 7.52 1.20 12.31
CA VAL A 20 7.97 1.58 10.98
C VAL A 20 7.00 2.57 10.35
N MET A 21 5.70 2.32 10.44
CA MET A 21 4.66 3.18 9.85
C MET A 21 4.59 4.55 10.51
N GLU A 22 5.00 4.67 11.76
CA GLU A 22 5.02 5.93 12.51
C GLU A 22 6.35 6.68 12.38
N SER A 23 7.34 6.10 11.69
CA SER A 23 8.66 6.70 11.56
C SER A 23 8.68 7.89 10.61
N ASP A 24 9.67 8.76 10.77
CA ASP A 24 9.90 9.91 9.89
C ASP A 24 10.19 9.47 8.45
N ASP A 25 10.85 8.32 8.28
CA ASP A 25 11.14 7.76 6.95
C ASP A 25 9.86 7.49 6.17
N MET A 26 8.80 7.08 6.85
CA MET A 26 7.52 6.81 6.21
C MET A 26 6.86 8.11 5.72
N GLY A 27 6.98 9.19 6.47
CA GLY A 27 6.54 10.52 6.05
C GLY A 27 7.28 11.00 4.81
N GLU A 28 8.59 10.79 4.75
CA GLU A 28 9.41 11.15 3.59
C GLU A 28 9.06 10.29 2.37
N PHE A 29 8.79 9.00 2.58
CA PHE A 29 8.34 8.09 1.54
C PHE A 29 7.01 8.55 0.94
N ALA A 30 6.05 8.90 1.78
CA ALA A 30 4.75 9.43 1.34
C ALA A 30 4.93 10.71 0.53
N LYS A 31 5.82 11.59 0.94
CA LYS A 31 6.11 12.83 0.24
C LYS A 31 6.74 12.57 -1.13
N ALA A 32 7.68 11.64 -1.22
CA ALA A 32 8.31 11.27 -2.48
C ALA A 32 7.28 10.73 -3.48
N MET A 33 6.34 9.89 -3.03
CA MET A 33 5.26 9.41 -3.88
C MET A 33 4.35 10.55 -4.33
N ALA A 34 3.99 11.45 -3.43
CA ALA A 34 3.12 12.60 -3.74
C ALA A 34 3.76 13.52 -4.77
N GLU A 35 5.08 13.65 -4.75
CA GLU A 35 5.85 14.48 -5.69
C GLU A 35 6.18 13.76 -7.00
N GLY A 36 5.74 12.52 -7.19
CA GLY A 36 5.96 11.76 -8.41
C GLY A 36 7.38 11.26 -8.58
N GLN A 37 8.12 11.10 -7.49
CA GLN A 37 9.53 10.65 -7.52
C GLN A 37 9.68 9.13 -7.52
N THR A 38 8.57 8.40 -7.48
CA THR A 38 8.55 6.94 -7.47
C THR A 38 7.76 6.41 -8.65
N PRO A 39 8.07 5.18 -9.16
CA PRO A 39 7.35 4.64 -10.31
C PRO A 39 5.90 4.24 -10.03
N ALA A 40 5.55 4.03 -8.77
CA ALA A 40 4.18 3.75 -8.35
C ALA A 40 3.80 4.67 -7.20
N LYS A 41 2.50 4.82 -6.96
CA LYS A 41 1.97 5.71 -5.94
C LYS A 41 0.89 4.99 -5.14
N CYS A 42 1.09 4.91 -3.82
CA CYS A 42 0.06 4.41 -2.92
C CYS A 42 -0.97 5.52 -2.67
N LEU A 43 -2.22 5.23 -2.98
CA LEU A 43 -3.30 6.21 -2.87
C LEU A 43 -3.96 6.15 -1.50
N LYS A 44 -4.21 4.94 -1.00
CA LYS A 44 -4.90 4.70 0.26
C LYS A 44 -4.42 3.41 0.89
N SER A 45 -4.51 3.33 2.20
CA SER A 45 -4.25 2.11 2.94
C SER A 45 -5.34 1.88 3.98
N TRP A 46 -5.61 0.61 4.27
CA TRP A 46 -6.52 0.19 5.32
C TRP A 46 -5.75 -0.69 6.28
N ASN A 47 -5.78 -0.31 7.55
CA ASN A 47 -4.99 -0.96 8.59
C ASN A 47 -5.90 -1.68 9.59
N PRO A 48 -6.07 -3.00 9.49
CA PRO A 48 -6.91 -3.75 10.43
C PRO A 48 -6.19 -4.15 11.72
N ILE A 49 -4.88 -3.86 11.82
CA ILE A 49 -4.06 -4.26 12.97
C ILE A 49 -4.63 -3.79 14.31
N PRO A 50 -5.04 -2.50 14.47
CA PRO A 50 -5.60 -2.04 15.75
C PRO A 50 -6.92 -2.71 16.13
N TYR A 51 -7.54 -3.40 15.19
CA TYR A 51 -8.87 -4.02 15.39
C TYR A 51 -8.80 -5.54 15.48
N GLY A 52 -7.62 -6.08 15.75
CA GLY A 52 -7.43 -7.50 16.04
C GLY A 52 -6.85 -8.36 14.92
N ASN A 53 -6.69 -7.82 13.72
CA ASN A 53 -6.03 -8.53 12.63
C ASN A 53 -4.57 -8.09 12.57
N THR A 54 -3.66 -8.90 13.11
CA THR A 54 -2.28 -8.51 13.35
C THR A 54 -1.29 -8.87 12.25
N ASP A 55 -1.75 -9.43 11.13
CA ASP A 55 -0.87 -9.89 10.05
C ASP A 55 -1.21 -9.33 8.67
N THR A 56 -2.22 -8.47 8.55
CA THR A 56 -2.70 -7.97 7.27
C THR A 56 -2.63 -6.44 7.20
N PHE A 57 -2.22 -5.94 6.03
CA PHE A 57 -2.23 -4.52 5.70
C PHE A 57 -2.64 -4.37 4.25
N ILE A 58 -3.58 -3.49 3.95
CA ILE A 58 -4.18 -3.39 2.61
C ILE A 58 -3.90 -2.03 2.01
N CYS A 59 -3.44 -2.01 0.76
CA CYS A 59 -3.12 -0.77 0.04
C CYS A 59 -3.77 -0.73 -1.33
N LEU A 60 -4.15 0.46 -1.76
CA LEU A 60 -4.56 0.74 -3.14
C LEU A 60 -3.46 1.56 -3.80
N TRP A 61 -2.94 1.05 -4.92
CA TRP A 61 -1.83 1.65 -5.65
C TRP A 61 -2.23 2.04 -7.06
N GLU A 62 -1.54 3.05 -7.57
CA GLU A 62 -1.61 3.48 -8.96
C GLU A 62 -0.23 3.26 -9.60
N ALA A 63 -0.20 2.53 -10.72
CA ALA A 63 1.04 2.22 -11.43
C ALA A 63 0.74 1.83 -12.88
N ASP A 64 1.75 1.93 -13.75
CA ASP A 64 1.65 1.43 -15.13
C ASP A 64 1.88 -0.07 -15.18
N ASN A 65 2.66 -0.61 -14.25
CA ASN A 65 3.07 -2.00 -14.20
C ASN A 65 3.06 -2.47 -12.75
N PRO A 66 2.57 -3.68 -12.43
CA PRO A 66 2.56 -4.18 -11.05
C PRO A 66 3.96 -4.27 -10.41
N ASP A 67 5.00 -4.51 -11.20
CA ASP A 67 6.36 -4.56 -10.70
C ASP A 67 6.84 -3.22 -10.15
N ASP A 68 6.29 -2.12 -10.62
CA ASP A 68 6.61 -0.78 -10.14
C ASP A 68 6.27 -0.59 -8.67
N ILE A 69 5.28 -1.33 -8.16
CA ILE A 69 4.89 -1.29 -6.75
C ILE A 69 6.00 -1.89 -5.88
N SER A 70 6.52 -3.06 -6.27
CA SER A 70 7.63 -3.70 -5.55
C SER A 70 8.89 -2.84 -5.59
N VAL A 71 9.17 -2.21 -6.73
CA VAL A 71 10.31 -1.30 -6.87
C VAL A 71 10.15 -0.09 -5.94
N THR A 72 8.94 0.47 -5.87
CA THR A 72 8.66 1.63 -5.01
C THR A 72 8.81 1.28 -3.53
N LEU A 73 8.30 0.12 -3.10
CA LEU A 73 8.45 -0.34 -1.72
C LEU A 73 9.92 -0.56 -1.34
N GLY A 74 10.70 -1.15 -2.25
CA GLY A 74 12.11 -1.43 -2.02
C GLY A 74 12.36 -2.72 -1.24
N GLU A 75 13.61 -3.17 -1.28
CA GLU A 75 14.01 -4.43 -0.67
C GLU A 75 13.76 -4.49 0.83
N GLU A 76 13.98 -3.39 1.53
CA GLU A 76 13.80 -3.33 2.98
C GLU A 76 12.35 -3.59 3.37
N MET A 77 11.41 -2.91 2.72
CA MET A 77 9.99 -3.14 2.97
C MET A 77 9.56 -4.56 2.62
N LEU A 78 10.12 -5.13 1.56
CA LEU A 78 9.78 -6.48 1.13
C LEU A 78 10.30 -7.57 2.09
N THR A 79 11.20 -7.23 3.01
CA THR A 79 11.57 -8.13 4.12
C THR A 79 10.52 -8.13 5.22
N MET A 80 9.67 -7.10 5.28
CA MET A 80 8.69 -6.91 6.34
C MET A 80 7.29 -7.36 5.97
N LEU A 81 6.98 -7.38 4.66
CA LEU A 81 5.65 -7.76 4.17
C LEU A 81 5.71 -8.34 2.77
N THR A 82 4.66 -9.08 2.40
CA THR A 82 4.50 -9.59 1.04
C THR A 82 3.98 -8.49 0.12
N CYS A 83 4.17 -8.66 -1.19
CA CYS A 83 3.64 -7.74 -2.19
C CYS A 83 3.18 -8.52 -3.41
N ASP A 84 1.89 -8.73 -3.51
CA ASP A 84 1.23 -9.46 -4.60
C ASP A 84 0.15 -8.57 -5.20
N PRO A 85 0.49 -7.67 -6.13
CA PRO A 85 -0.50 -6.74 -6.69
C PRO A 85 -1.54 -7.45 -7.55
N MET A 86 -2.78 -7.00 -7.39
CA MET A 86 -3.91 -7.48 -8.18
C MET A 86 -4.58 -6.29 -8.86
N GLU A 87 -4.61 -6.30 -10.18
CA GLU A 87 -5.26 -5.20 -10.92
C GLU A 87 -6.76 -5.19 -10.62
N VAL A 88 -7.30 -4.00 -10.36
CA VAL A 88 -8.70 -3.83 -9.96
C VAL A 88 -9.30 -2.61 -10.65
N ASP A 89 -10.63 -2.63 -10.77
CA ASP A 89 -11.41 -1.44 -11.12
C ASP A 89 -12.10 -0.94 -9.85
N GLU A 90 -12.13 0.36 -9.70
CA GLU A 90 -12.87 0.99 -8.60
C GLU A 90 -14.33 1.17 -9.01
N ILE A 91 -15.25 0.72 -8.18
CA ILE A 91 -16.68 0.96 -8.35
C ILE A 91 -17.15 1.85 -7.20
N ASP A 92 -17.59 3.05 -7.56
CA ASP A 92 -18.20 3.96 -6.58
C ASP A 92 -19.72 3.75 -6.60
N TRP A 93 -20.22 3.09 -5.57
CA TRP A 93 -21.64 2.74 -5.49
C TRP A 93 -22.55 3.96 -5.38
N ALA A 94 -22.04 5.07 -4.87
CA ALA A 94 -22.81 6.32 -4.85
C ALA A 94 -23.01 6.85 -6.28
N GLU A 95 -22.00 6.74 -7.13
CA GLU A 95 -22.12 7.10 -8.54
C GLU A 95 -23.04 6.15 -9.28
N VAL A 96 -22.96 4.85 -9.00
CA VAL A 96 -23.85 3.85 -9.58
C VAL A 96 -25.31 4.17 -9.22
N ALA A 97 -25.57 4.50 -7.95
CA ALA A 97 -26.90 4.82 -7.48
C ALA A 97 -27.44 6.13 -8.08
N ALA A 98 -26.58 7.08 -8.38
CA ALA A 98 -26.98 8.38 -8.92
C ALA A 98 -27.25 8.32 -10.43
N GLY A 99 -26.69 7.37 -11.11
CA GLY A 99 -26.73 7.28 -12.56
C GLY A 99 -27.70 6.35 -13.14
#